data_e0b2dfee0f0bc259d95f0624c1c8aa7a
#
_entry.id   e0b2dfee0f0bc259d95f0624c1c8aa7a
#
_cell.length_a   1.000
_cell.length_b   1.000
_cell.length_c   1.000
_cell.angle_alpha   90.00
_cell.angle_beta   90.00
_cell.angle_gamma   90.00
#
_symmetry.space_group_name_H-M   'P 1'
#
loop_
_entity.id
_entity.type
_entity.pdbx_description
1 polymer ?
#
loop_
_entity_poly.entity_id
_entity_poly.type
_entity_poly.pdbx_seq_one_letter_code
_entity_poly.pdbx_strand_id
1 'polypeptide(L)'
;MLYAVFSEQKERNELFTTHHSLFTFLLFYAKITNMNIIKINDNSNKLFYIGGVVRDELLGRESLDVDITYVGNAIEYCSKFGEVVQVNPDFGTVRVAIPSHPSPCTNSSTVEASGEVTVDFASTRSESYPKKGHLPVVEKIGCSLKEDVMRRDFTINALAKSVTTGEIVDYVGGLEDLKNKKLRVLHDESFIDDPTRIIRGLKFATRFGFELEEHTKKLQDEYLANINYDMSYKRVKKELIETFSLNSQSAFKAFIDQKIYKLVTPNDVKMPKVNVENLVTTYLAVQSPGCSAALWLIYVGILGDLSRLPLTKIEQKILDDVPKEILKTDFELYKTFQNARIETILLYAILKDEVGARHYLDDLQNIKLEITGKDLQNLGIKPSPKYQEIFDEILKAKLQNPKISKKDEVEIAKKLK
;
A
#
# COMPACT_ATOMS: atom_id res chain seq x y z
N MET A 1 -28.42 5.42 -24.89
CA MET A 1 -26.97 5.13 -24.92
C MET A 1 -26.40 4.76 -23.57
N LEU A 2 -27.15 4.85 -22.46
CA LEU A 2 -26.71 4.43 -21.11
C LEU A 2 -27.06 2.97 -20.76
N TYR A 3 -27.90 2.29 -21.55
CA TYR A 3 -28.32 0.90 -21.30
C TYR A 3 -27.37 -0.16 -21.89
N ALA A 4 -26.51 0.21 -22.84
CA ALA A 4 -25.58 -0.72 -23.47
C ALA A 4 -24.28 -0.95 -22.68
N VAL A 5 -23.90 -0.02 -21.78
CA VAL A 5 -22.69 -0.15 -20.96
C VAL A 5 -22.91 -1.07 -19.74
N PHE A 6 -24.17 -1.22 -19.30
CA PHE A 6 -24.51 -2.09 -18.17
C PHE A 6 -24.64 -3.57 -18.54
N SER A 7 -24.84 -3.91 -19.82
CA SER A 7 -24.96 -5.32 -20.24
C SER A 7 -23.61 -6.01 -20.43
N GLU A 8 -22.59 -5.30 -20.89
CA GLU A 8 -21.25 -5.89 -21.07
C GLU A 8 -20.47 -6.10 -19.74
N GLN A 9 -20.83 -5.37 -18.69
CA GLN A 9 -20.23 -5.54 -17.38
C GLN A 9 -20.87 -6.69 -16.60
N LYS A 10 -22.07 -7.11 -16.97
CA LYS A 10 -22.78 -8.22 -16.34
C LYS A 10 -22.27 -9.59 -16.80
N GLU A 11 -21.83 -9.72 -18.06
CA GLU A 11 -21.29 -10.98 -18.59
C GLU A 11 -19.86 -11.30 -18.15
N ARG A 12 -19.07 -10.29 -17.70
CA ARG A 12 -17.72 -10.54 -17.14
C ARG A 12 -17.73 -10.98 -15.68
N ASN A 13 -18.84 -10.80 -14.97
CA ASN A 13 -18.91 -11.13 -13.53
C ASN A 13 -19.49 -12.51 -13.21
N GLU A 14 -19.88 -13.30 -14.19
CA GLU A 14 -20.46 -14.64 -13.93
C GLU A 14 -19.41 -15.78 -13.84
N LEU A 15 -18.10 -15.51 -13.95
CA LEU A 15 -17.05 -16.52 -13.94
C LEU A 15 -16.26 -16.67 -12.63
N PHE A 16 -16.62 -15.93 -11.55
CA PHE A 16 -15.98 -16.05 -10.25
C PHE A 16 -16.99 -16.14 -9.10
N THR A 17 -17.74 -17.24 -9.03
CA THR A 17 -18.57 -17.56 -7.88
C THR A 17 -17.96 -18.67 -7.04
N THR A 18 -17.27 -18.30 -5.96
CA THR A 18 -17.14 -19.14 -4.77
C THR A 18 -17.63 -18.36 -3.55
N HIS A 19 -18.25 -19.06 -2.58
CA HIS A 19 -18.97 -18.53 -1.42
C HIS A 19 -18.20 -17.49 -0.56
N HIS A 20 -16.91 -17.29 -0.78
CA HIS A 20 -16.09 -16.29 -0.09
C HIS A 20 -16.31 -14.86 -0.63
N SER A 21 -16.77 -14.71 -1.88
CA SER A 21 -16.99 -13.40 -2.50
C SER A 21 -18.25 -12.70 -1.99
N LEU A 22 -19.27 -13.46 -1.62
CA LEU A 22 -20.53 -12.91 -1.10
C LEU A 22 -20.36 -12.31 0.31
N PHE A 23 -19.55 -12.95 1.15
CA PHE A 23 -19.28 -12.43 2.50
C PHE A 23 -18.38 -11.17 2.46
N THR A 24 -17.41 -11.16 1.57
CA THR A 24 -16.58 -9.96 1.30
C THR A 24 -17.38 -8.85 0.64
N PHE A 25 -18.31 -9.20 -0.26
CA PHE A 25 -19.21 -8.25 -0.92
C PHE A 25 -20.26 -7.67 0.05
N LEU A 26 -20.80 -8.47 0.98
CA LEU A 26 -21.71 -8.00 2.03
C LEU A 26 -21.01 -7.14 3.09
N LEU A 27 -19.77 -7.49 3.48
CA LEU A 27 -18.91 -6.62 4.30
C LEU A 27 -18.52 -5.32 3.54
N PHE A 28 -18.35 -5.41 2.23
CA PHE A 28 -18.08 -4.28 1.36
C PHE A 28 -19.32 -3.37 1.25
N TYR A 29 -20.52 -3.94 1.08
CA TYR A 29 -21.78 -3.18 1.01
C TYR A 29 -22.16 -2.52 2.35
N ALA A 30 -21.84 -3.15 3.48
CA ALA A 30 -22.04 -2.58 4.82
C ALA A 30 -21.11 -1.38 5.09
N LYS A 31 -19.94 -1.27 4.41
CA LYS A 31 -19.03 -0.12 4.50
C LYS A 31 -19.49 1.10 3.70
N ILE A 32 -20.30 0.91 2.63
CA ILE A 32 -20.78 2.00 1.76
C ILE A 32 -21.71 2.98 2.49
N THR A 33 -22.32 2.55 3.58
CA THR A 33 -23.36 3.32 4.29
C THR A 33 -22.88 3.89 5.62
N ASN A 34 -21.58 3.85 5.95
CA ASN A 34 -21.07 4.21 7.26
C ASN A 34 -21.38 5.65 7.71
N MET A 35 -21.50 6.61 6.78
CA MET A 35 -21.91 7.97 7.17
C MET A 35 -23.41 8.07 7.57
N ASN A 36 -24.26 7.17 7.06
CA ASN A 36 -25.68 7.12 7.44
C ASN A 36 -25.96 6.20 8.64
N ILE A 37 -25.02 5.36 9.04
CA ILE A 37 -25.18 4.40 10.14
C ILE A 37 -24.82 5.00 11.50
N ILE A 38 -23.93 6.02 11.51
CA ILE A 38 -23.49 6.65 12.75
C ILE A 38 -24.35 7.87 13.03
N LYS A 39 -25.42 7.71 13.82
CA LYS A 39 -26.18 8.82 14.36
C LYS A 39 -25.51 9.33 15.62
N ILE A 40 -24.72 10.39 15.50
CA ILE A 40 -24.18 11.12 16.64
C ILE A 40 -25.22 12.18 17.01
N ASN A 41 -25.84 12.04 18.19
CA ASN A 41 -26.72 13.06 18.72
C ASN A 41 -25.86 14.19 19.30
N ASP A 42 -25.49 15.13 18.44
CA ASP A 42 -24.73 16.31 18.82
C ASP A 42 -25.54 17.58 18.63
N ASN A 43 -25.71 18.34 19.71
CA ASN A 43 -26.36 19.65 19.68
C ASN A 43 -25.37 20.81 19.78
N SER A 44 -24.05 20.51 19.73
CA SER A 44 -23.02 21.55 19.90
C SER A 44 -22.76 22.37 18.64
N ASN A 45 -23.12 21.84 17.45
CA ASN A 45 -22.75 22.39 16.13
C ASN A 45 -21.22 22.54 15.96
N LYS A 46 -20.43 21.76 16.71
CA LYS A 46 -18.95 21.81 16.73
C LYS A 46 -18.30 20.55 16.21
N LEU A 47 -19.09 19.54 15.75
CA LEU A 47 -18.59 18.32 15.13
C LEU A 47 -18.64 18.44 13.61
N PHE A 48 -17.52 18.05 12.97
CA PHE A 48 -17.38 18.09 11.53
C PHE A 48 -16.72 16.81 11.04
N TYR A 49 -17.27 16.17 10.00
CA TYR A 49 -16.50 15.28 9.16
C TYR A 49 -15.40 16.08 8.49
N ILE A 50 -14.20 15.51 8.31
CA ILE A 50 -13.08 16.30 7.81
C ILE A 50 -12.12 15.50 6.95
N GLY A 51 -11.54 16.13 5.94
CA GLY A 51 -10.47 15.53 5.14
C GLY A 51 -10.92 14.49 4.15
N GLY A 52 -10.33 13.29 4.24
CA GLY A 52 -10.54 12.20 3.28
C GLY A 52 -12.00 11.80 3.10
N VAL A 53 -12.74 11.70 4.18
CA VAL A 53 -14.16 11.30 4.17
C VAL A 53 -15.04 12.29 3.39
N VAL A 54 -14.82 13.60 3.55
CA VAL A 54 -15.59 14.64 2.85
C VAL A 54 -15.22 14.66 1.36
N ARG A 55 -13.92 14.58 1.06
CA ARG A 55 -13.44 14.50 -0.32
C ARG A 55 -14.01 13.27 -1.03
N ASP A 56 -13.93 12.09 -0.43
CA ASP A 56 -14.34 10.84 -1.06
C ASP A 56 -15.86 10.81 -1.27
N GLU A 57 -16.67 11.36 -0.34
CA GLU A 57 -18.12 11.57 -0.52
C GLU A 57 -18.41 12.45 -1.74
N LEU A 58 -17.72 13.59 -1.86
CA LEU A 58 -17.92 14.53 -2.98
C LEU A 58 -17.49 13.95 -4.33
N LEU A 59 -16.55 12.99 -4.33
CA LEU A 59 -16.14 12.23 -5.51
C LEU A 59 -17.04 11.02 -5.80
N GLY A 60 -18.07 10.76 -4.97
CA GLY A 60 -18.91 9.57 -5.08
C GLY A 60 -18.15 8.27 -4.82
N ARG A 61 -17.11 8.32 -3.98
CA ARG A 61 -16.26 7.19 -3.60
C ARG A 61 -16.49 6.81 -2.14
N GLU A 62 -16.25 5.54 -1.85
CA GLU A 62 -16.26 5.06 -0.47
C GLU A 62 -15.05 5.57 0.30
N SER A 63 -15.27 6.04 1.51
CA SER A 63 -14.20 6.31 2.46
C SER A 63 -13.99 5.10 3.37
N LEU A 64 -12.73 4.70 3.55
CA LEU A 64 -12.36 3.58 4.42
C LEU A 64 -12.35 3.99 5.90
N ASP A 65 -12.08 5.26 6.18
CA ASP A 65 -11.95 5.81 7.52
C ASP A 65 -12.87 7.03 7.68
N VAL A 66 -13.54 7.11 8.82
CA VAL A 66 -14.42 8.23 9.15
C VAL A 66 -13.72 9.08 10.21
N ASP A 67 -13.12 10.18 9.76
CA ASP A 67 -12.49 11.16 10.63
C ASP A 67 -13.50 12.26 11.00
N ILE A 68 -13.70 12.46 12.30
CA ILE A 68 -14.53 13.54 12.84
C ILE A 68 -13.68 14.46 13.69
N THR A 69 -13.77 15.77 13.45
CA THR A 69 -13.13 16.77 14.29
C THR A 69 -14.14 17.49 15.16
N TYR A 70 -13.76 17.78 16.39
CA TYR A 70 -14.51 18.61 17.32
C TYR A 70 -13.80 19.95 17.54
N VAL A 71 -14.53 21.05 17.38
CA VAL A 71 -14.00 22.39 17.66
C VAL A 71 -13.97 22.59 19.18
N GLY A 72 -12.89 22.12 19.80
CA GLY A 72 -12.69 22.04 21.24
C GLY A 72 -11.82 20.84 21.61
N ASN A 73 -11.89 20.41 22.87
CA ASN A 73 -11.23 19.19 23.34
C ASN A 73 -12.11 17.96 23.05
N ALA A 74 -11.76 17.19 22.02
CA ALA A 74 -12.50 15.99 21.61
C ALA A 74 -12.45 14.88 22.67
N ILE A 75 -11.35 14.76 23.41
CA ILE A 75 -11.22 13.73 24.45
C ILE A 75 -12.29 13.94 25.53
N GLU A 76 -12.49 15.16 26.00
CA GLU A 76 -13.50 15.47 26.99
C GLU A 76 -14.93 15.36 26.44
N TYR A 77 -15.15 15.86 25.22
CA TYR A 77 -16.50 15.95 24.68
C TYR A 77 -17.00 14.67 24.05
N CYS A 78 -16.16 13.96 23.28
CA CYS A 78 -16.60 12.83 22.46
C CYS A 78 -16.60 11.51 23.23
N SER A 79 -15.90 11.40 24.37
CA SER A 79 -15.92 10.20 25.21
C SER A 79 -17.32 9.81 25.71
N LYS A 80 -18.28 10.74 25.66
CA LYS A 80 -19.68 10.47 26.04
C LYS A 80 -20.49 9.71 25.00
N PHE A 81 -19.98 9.57 23.76
CA PHE A 81 -20.73 8.93 22.67
C PHE A 81 -20.67 7.41 22.68
N GLY A 82 -19.75 6.82 23.45
CA GLY A 82 -19.61 5.38 23.56
C GLY A 82 -18.45 4.95 24.45
N GLU A 83 -18.01 3.72 24.30
CA GLU A 83 -16.85 3.19 25.04
C GLU A 83 -15.54 3.73 24.46
N VAL A 84 -14.68 4.28 25.32
CA VAL A 84 -13.37 4.80 24.93
C VAL A 84 -12.40 3.66 24.71
N VAL A 85 -11.99 3.45 23.45
CA VAL A 85 -11.06 2.38 23.05
C VAL A 85 -9.61 2.83 23.17
N GLN A 86 -9.33 4.08 22.77
CA GLN A 86 -7.97 4.63 22.75
C GLN A 86 -7.98 6.13 22.91
N VAL A 87 -7.01 6.66 23.64
CA VAL A 87 -6.77 8.09 23.80
C VAL A 87 -5.32 8.41 23.45
N ASN A 88 -5.12 9.50 22.72
CA ASN A 88 -3.80 10.08 22.49
C ASN A 88 -3.82 11.57 22.87
N PRO A 89 -3.44 11.89 24.11
CA PRO A 89 -3.50 13.26 24.63
C PRO A 89 -2.61 14.24 23.87
N ASP A 90 -1.43 13.81 23.42
CA ASP A 90 -0.45 14.67 22.73
C ASP A 90 -1.01 15.26 21.44
N PHE A 91 -1.90 14.52 20.77
CA PHE A 91 -2.55 14.94 19.53
C PHE A 91 -4.04 15.32 19.70
N GLY A 92 -4.56 15.21 20.92
CA GLY A 92 -5.95 15.52 21.23
C GLY A 92 -6.94 14.60 20.51
N THR A 93 -6.61 13.30 20.36
CA THR A 93 -7.47 12.35 19.66
C THR A 93 -8.02 11.28 20.59
N VAL A 94 -9.25 10.83 20.31
CA VAL A 94 -9.91 9.73 21.03
C VAL A 94 -10.64 8.82 20.03
N ARG A 95 -10.47 7.51 20.21
CA ARG A 95 -11.22 6.49 19.49
C ARG A 95 -12.33 5.97 20.40
N VAL A 96 -13.56 5.97 19.89
CA VAL A 96 -14.76 5.60 20.64
C VAL A 96 -15.50 4.50 19.88
N ALA A 97 -15.86 3.43 20.58
CA ALA A 97 -16.78 2.41 20.07
C ALA A 97 -18.21 2.92 20.30
N ILE A 98 -18.95 3.11 19.21
CA ILE A 98 -20.32 3.62 19.23
C ILE A 98 -21.26 2.46 18.83
N PRO A 99 -22.36 2.22 19.59
CA PRO A 99 -23.35 1.22 19.18
C PRO A 99 -23.93 1.53 17.80
N SER A 100 -23.85 0.57 16.87
CA SER A 100 -24.48 0.71 15.56
C SER A 100 -25.98 0.43 15.70
N HIS A 101 -26.83 1.32 15.16
CA HIS A 101 -28.24 1.01 15.01
C HIS A 101 -28.45 0.07 13.80
N PRO A 102 -29.29 -0.96 13.90
CA PRO A 102 -29.61 -1.81 12.76
C PRO A 102 -30.22 -0.96 11.62
N SER A 103 -29.71 -1.16 10.41
CA SER A 103 -30.27 -0.52 9.21
C SER A 103 -31.73 -0.97 9.01
N PRO A 104 -32.67 -0.05 8.64
CA PRO A 104 -34.08 -0.40 8.45
C PRO A 104 -34.36 -1.37 7.29
N CYS A 105 -33.36 -1.81 6.55
CA CYS A 105 -33.52 -2.56 5.29
C CYS A 105 -33.29 -4.07 5.39
N THR A 106 -33.13 -4.65 6.60
CA THR A 106 -33.05 -6.11 6.75
C THR A 106 -34.31 -6.66 7.43
N ASN A 107 -35.28 -7.09 6.61
CA ASN A 107 -36.35 -7.99 7.03
C ASN A 107 -35.76 -9.41 7.27
N SER A 108 -34.99 -9.58 8.31
CA SER A 108 -34.54 -10.88 8.79
C SER A 108 -34.71 -10.93 10.29
N SER A 109 -35.64 -11.73 10.73
CA SER A 109 -36.08 -11.93 12.12
C SER A 109 -35.15 -12.81 12.96
N THR A 110 -33.88 -12.96 12.57
CA THR A 110 -32.90 -13.73 13.30
C THR A 110 -31.48 -13.21 13.03
N VAL A 111 -31.06 -12.10 13.59
CA VAL A 111 -29.68 -11.84 14.02
C VAL A 111 -29.68 -10.59 14.91
N GLU A 112 -29.49 -10.76 16.19
CA GLU A 112 -29.02 -9.74 17.11
C GLU A 112 -27.55 -9.46 16.78
N ALA A 113 -27.29 -8.62 15.79
CA ALA A 113 -25.97 -8.07 15.55
C ALA A 113 -25.95 -6.65 16.15
N SER A 114 -25.72 -6.56 17.45
CA SER A 114 -25.23 -5.35 18.10
C SER A 114 -23.78 -5.14 17.65
N GLY A 115 -23.60 -4.65 16.41
CA GLY A 115 -22.30 -4.28 15.91
C GLY A 115 -21.87 -2.94 16.53
N GLU A 116 -20.69 -2.87 17.11
CA GLU A 116 -20.06 -1.60 17.48
C GLU A 116 -19.25 -1.10 16.30
N VAL A 117 -19.33 0.22 16.03
CA VAL A 117 -18.51 0.90 15.04
C VAL A 117 -17.53 1.82 15.77
N THR A 118 -16.23 1.64 15.51
CA THR A 118 -15.21 2.54 16.08
C THR A 118 -15.07 3.80 15.23
N VAL A 119 -15.11 4.96 15.89
CA VAL A 119 -14.99 6.29 15.29
C VAL A 119 -13.80 7.00 15.89
N ASP A 120 -12.99 7.61 15.03
CA ASP A 120 -11.87 8.45 15.44
C ASP A 120 -12.32 9.91 15.54
N PHE A 121 -12.24 10.46 16.74
CA PHE A 121 -12.48 11.87 16.98
C PHE A 121 -11.16 12.59 17.24
N ALA A 122 -10.98 13.73 16.61
CA ALA A 122 -9.83 14.60 16.80
C ALA A 122 -10.27 15.98 17.33
N SER A 123 -9.53 16.55 18.25
CA SER A 123 -9.66 17.97 18.59
C SER A 123 -9.16 18.81 17.42
N THR A 124 -9.80 19.95 17.15
CA THR A 124 -9.15 20.98 16.35
C THR A 124 -7.85 21.39 17.03
N ARG A 125 -6.78 21.55 16.22
CA ARG A 125 -5.48 21.91 16.76
C ARG A 125 -4.66 22.75 15.80
N SER A 126 -3.82 23.62 16.33
CA SER A 126 -2.75 24.27 15.58
C SER A 126 -1.44 23.51 15.77
N GLU A 127 -0.62 23.51 14.75
CA GLU A 127 0.67 22.81 14.71
C GLU A 127 1.77 23.74 14.20
N SER A 128 2.99 23.54 14.71
CA SER A 128 4.19 24.17 14.17
C SER A 128 5.23 23.11 13.77
N TYR A 129 6.18 23.49 12.94
CA TYR A 129 7.29 22.64 12.52
C TYR A 129 8.63 23.23 12.97
N PRO A 130 8.95 23.18 14.27
CA PRO A 130 10.24 23.70 14.76
C PRO A 130 11.43 22.93 14.16
N LYS A 131 11.23 21.65 13.84
CA LYS A 131 12.15 20.84 13.09
C LYS A 131 11.52 20.45 11.75
N LYS A 132 11.91 21.15 10.68
CA LYS A 132 11.44 20.88 9.31
C LYS A 132 11.70 19.42 8.91
N GLY A 133 10.78 18.80 8.16
CA GLY A 133 10.88 17.41 7.75
C GLY A 133 10.51 16.36 8.81
N HIS A 134 10.20 16.75 10.02
CA HIS A 134 9.82 15.87 11.13
C HIS A 134 8.34 16.00 11.52
N LEU A 135 7.94 15.32 12.59
CA LEU A 135 6.58 15.45 13.13
C LEU A 135 6.35 16.89 13.64
N PRO A 136 5.17 17.45 13.38
CA PRO A 136 4.81 18.73 13.97
C PRO A 136 4.67 18.63 15.49
N VAL A 137 4.78 19.79 16.13
CA VAL A 137 4.42 19.98 17.54
C VAL A 137 3.03 20.59 17.59
N VAL A 138 2.17 20.05 18.44
CA VAL A 138 0.84 20.60 18.70
C VAL A 138 1.01 21.80 19.63
N GLU A 139 0.70 22.99 19.12
CA GLU A 139 0.80 24.26 19.88
C GLU A 139 -0.44 24.51 20.73
N LYS A 140 -1.61 24.19 20.20
CA LYS A 140 -2.88 24.43 20.85
C LYS A 140 -3.92 23.41 20.46
N ILE A 141 -4.63 22.86 21.43
CA ILE A 141 -5.84 22.05 21.24
C ILE A 141 -7.07 22.92 21.41
N GLY A 142 -8.11 22.71 20.59
CA GLY A 142 -9.36 23.47 20.64
C GLY A 142 -9.28 24.82 19.93
N CYS A 143 -8.44 24.95 18.90
CA CYS A 143 -8.41 26.13 18.04
C CYS A 143 -9.65 26.20 17.12
N SER A 144 -9.76 27.24 16.30
CA SER A 144 -10.85 27.36 15.32
C SER A 144 -10.75 26.27 14.24
N LEU A 145 -11.88 25.93 13.60
CA LEU A 145 -11.90 25.01 12.48
C LEU A 145 -11.00 25.50 11.31
N LYS A 146 -10.96 26.80 11.09
CA LYS A 146 -10.11 27.42 10.07
C LYS A 146 -8.62 27.16 10.33
N GLU A 147 -8.16 27.30 11.57
CA GLU A 147 -6.76 27.02 11.95
C GLU A 147 -6.44 25.52 11.76
N ASP A 148 -7.37 24.61 12.09
CA ASP A 148 -7.15 23.17 11.92
C ASP A 148 -7.06 22.77 10.44
N VAL A 149 -7.87 23.36 9.55
CA VAL A 149 -7.79 23.03 8.12
C VAL A 149 -6.52 23.57 7.48
N MET A 150 -6.02 24.72 7.93
CA MET A 150 -4.81 25.36 7.37
C MET A 150 -3.50 24.60 7.61
N ARG A 151 -3.42 23.68 8.57
CA ARG A 151 -2.23 22.84 8.82
C ARG A 151 -2.17 21.57 7.94
N ARG A 152 -3.22 21.30 7.15
CA ARG A 152 -3.34 20.08 6.33
C ARG A 152 -2.42 20.13 5.11
N ASP A 153 -2.42 19.04 4.34
CA ASP A 153 -1.53 18.87 3.18
C ASP A 153 -2.02 19.58 1.92
N PHE A 154 -3.25 19.28 1.49
CA PHE A 154 -3.84 19.77 0.25
C PHE A 154 -5.23 20.35 0.48
N THR A 155 -5.63 21.32 -0.35
CA THR A 155 -6.94 22.00 -0.27
C THR A 155 -8.10 20.99 -0.31
N ILE A 156 -8.01 19.95 -1.14
CA ILE A 156 -9.04 18.91 -1.26
C ILE A 156 -9.20 18.06 0.02
N ASN A 157 -8.21 18.05 0.90
CA ASN A 157 -8.23 17.38 2.20
C ASN A 157 -8.52 18.33 3.36
N ALA A 158 -8.78 19.61 3.06
CA ALA A 158 -9.08 20.66 4.03
C ALA A 158 -10.57 21.04 4.04
N LEU A 159 -11.41 20.23 3.40
CA LEU A 159 -12.86 20.35 3.41
C LEU A 159 -13.43 19.77 4.70
N ALA A 160 -14.40 20.47 5.29
CA ALA A 160 -15.14 20.00 6.44
C ALA A 160 -16.64 19.95 6.13
N LYS A 161 -17.40 19.04 6.76
CA LYS A 161 -18.84 18.92 6.63
C LYS A 161 -19.46 18.83 8.02
N SER A 162 -20.37 19.73 8.34
CA SER A 162 -21.07 19.72 9.62
C SER A 162 -21.82 18.41 9.84
N VAL A 163 -21.60 17.76 10.99
CA VAL A 163 -22.33 16.53 11.36
C VAL A 163 -23.80 16.83 11.56
N THR A 164 -24.14 18.02 12.08
CA THR A 164 -25.50 18.40 12.44
C THR A 164 -26.30 18.89 11.22
N THR A 165 -25.74 19.79 10.39
CA THR A 165 -26.45 20.45 9.30
C THR A 165 -26.17 19.82 7.94
N GLY A 166 -25.08 19.05 7.80
CA GLY A 166 -24.61 18.52 6.51
C GLY A 166 -23.97 19.60 5.61
N GLU A 167 -23.86 20.84 6.08
CA GLU A 167 -23.26 21.94 5.33
C GLU A 167 -21.75 21.74 5.17
N ILE A 168 -21.24 22.01 3.96
CA ILE A 168 -19.82 21.93 3.64
C ILE A 168 -19.17 23.29 3.94
N VAL A 169 -18.07 23.26 4.68
CA VAL A 169 -17.24 24.41 5.01
C VAL A 169 -15.93 24.30 4.23
N ASP A 170 -15.68 25.29 3.39
CA ASP A 170 -14.47 25.43 2.57
C ASP A 170 -13.82 26.79 2.81
N TYR A 171 -12.68 26.81 3.47
CA TYR A 171 -11.91 28.03 3.76
C TYR A 171 -10.80 28.30 2.75
N VAL A 172 -10.51 27.33 1.85
CA VAL A 172 -9.25 27.30 1.07
C VAL A 172 -9.43 27.04 -0.41
N GLY A 173 -10.67 26.95 -0.88
CA GLY A 173 -10.99 26.68 -2.30
C GLY A 173 -10.88 25.21 -2.69
N GLY A 174 -10.96 24.31 -1.71
CA GLY A 174 -10.85 22.86 -1.94
C GLY A 174 -11.95 22.29 -2.84
N LEU A 175 -13.17 22.85 -2.81
CA LEU A 175 -14.27 22.45 -3.71
C LEU A 175 -13.95 22.75 -5.18
N GLU A 176 -13.35 23.90 -5.46
CA GLU A 176 -12.96 24.28 -6.81
C GLU A 176 -11.80 23.44 -7.32
N ASP A 177 -10.78 23.20 -6.47
CA ASP A 177 -9.67 22.32 -6.80
C ASP A 177 -10.14 20.87 -7.02
N LEU A 178 -11.11 20.39 -6.23
CA LEU A 178 -11.70 19.06 -6.40
C LEU A 178 -12.42 18.93 -7.75
N LYS A 179 -13.21 19.94 -8.13
CA LYS A 179 -13.91 20.02 -9.41
C LYS A 179 -12.94 20.05 -10.59
N ASN A 180 -11.84 20.81 -10.45
CA ASN A 180 -10.82 20.97 -11.48
C ASN A 180 -9.75 19.87 -11.44
N LYS A 181 -9.88 18.89 -10.55
CA LYS A 181 -8.92 17.78 -10.36
C LYS A 181 -7.49 18.26 -10.07
N LYS A 182 -7.35 19.29 -9.25
CA LYS A 182 -6.06 19.88 -8.88
C LYS A 182 -5.67 19.54 -7.45
N LEU A 183 -4.38 19.31 -7.26
CA LEU A 183 -3.74 19.16 -5.95
C LEU A 183 -2.97 20.45 -5.66
N ARG A 184 -3.48 21.25 -4.74
CA ARG A 184 -2.89 22.50 -4.30
C ARG A 184 -2.51 22.40 -2.83
N VAL A 185 -1.27 22.76 -2.49
CA VAL A 185 -0.83 22.90 -1.09
C VAL A 185 -1.43 24.15 -0.45
N LEU A 186 -1.50 24.18 0.87
CA LEU A 186 -2.16 25.27 1.63
C LEU A 186 -1.27 26.49 1.83
N HIS A 187 0.06 26.33 1.74
CA HIS A 187 1.03 27.40 1.88
C HIS A 187 2.37 27.03 1.23
N ASP A 188 3.21 28.03 0.94
CA ASP A 188 4.44 27.86 0.18
C ASP A 188 5.51 27.01 0.88
N GLU A 189 5.55 27.03 2.21
CA GLU A 189 6.48 26.21 3.00
C GLU A 189 6.05 24.75 3.17
N SER A 190 4.94 24.36 2.56
CA SER A 190 4.30 23.06 2.80
C SER A 190 5.24 21.86 2.65
N PHE A 191 6.09 21.86 1.62
CA PHE A 191 7.06 20.77 1.39
C PHE A 191 8.34 20.93 2.23
N ILE A 192 8.66 22.14 2.66
CA ILE A 192 9.76 22.40 3.61
C ILE A 192 9.37 21.87 5.00
N ASP A 193 8.15 22.15 5.43
CA ASP A 193 7.61 21.65 6.70
C ASP A 193 7.52 20.13 6.73
N ASP A 194 6.97 19.56 5.66
CA ASP A 194 6.73 18.13 5.56
C ASP A 194 6.97 17.59 4.13
N PRO A 195 8.20 17.16 3.82
CA PRO A 195 8.53 16.60 2.50
C PRO A 195 7.72 15.35 2.12
N THR A 196 7.14 14.65 3.10
CA THR A 196 6.30 13.49 2.81
C THR A 196 5.05 13.86 2.03
N ARG A 197 4.63 15.13 2.05
CA ARG A 197 3.52 15.65 1.25
C ARG A 197 3.77 15.53 -0.25
N ILE A 198 5.03 15.51 -0.70
CA ILE A 198 5.38 15.24 -2.11
C ILE A 198 4.97 13.83 -2.51
N ILE A 199 5.28 12.82 -1.69
CA ILE A 199 4.88 11.42 -1.94
C ILE A 199 3.36 11.27 -1.81
N ARG A 200 2.74 11.97 -0.85
CA ARG A 200 1.28 12.02 -0.72
C ARG A 200 0.62 12.63 -1.95
N GLY A 201 1.21 13.69 -2.52
CA GLY A 201 0.77 14.28 -3.79
C GLY A 201 0.79 13.27 -4.93
N LEU A 202 1.87 12.51 -5.07
CA LEU A 202 1.96 11.40 -6.04
C LEU A 202 0.87 10.34 -5.80
N LYS A 203 0.65 9.93 -4.54
CA LYS A 203 -0.39 8.98 -4.16
C LYS A 203 -1.79 9.48 -4.57
N PHE A 204 -2.13 10.73 -4.25
CA PHE A 204 -3.42 11.30 -4.59
C PHE A 204 -3.58 11.54 -6.08
N ALA A 205 -2.53 12.00 -6.78
CA ALA A 205 -2.53 12.12 -8.24
C ALA A 205 -2.85 10.78 -8.90
N THR A 206 -2.22 9.70 -8.44
CA THR A 206 -2.46 8.34 -8.94
C THR A 206 -3.86 7.83 -8.59
N ARG A 207 -4.26 7.95 -7.32
CA ARG A 207 -5.54 7.41 -6.83
C ARG A 207 -6.76 8.08 -7.44
N PHE A 208 -6.69 9.38 -7.69
CA PHE A 208 -7.83 10.19 -8.14
C PHE A 208 -7.75 10.62 -9.60
N GLY A 209 -6.60 10.47 -10.25
CA GLY A 209 -6.36 11.01 -11.60
C GLY A 209 -6.26 12.54 -11.57
N PHE A 210 -5.68 13.11 -10.52
CA PHE A 210 -5.49 14.54 -10.34
C PHE A 210 -4.08 14.96 -10.72
N GLU A 211 -3.90 16.26 -10.95
CA GLU A 211 -2.61 16.87 -11.25
C GLU A 211 -2.23 17.90 -10.19
N LEU A 212 -0.93 18.09 -9.97
CA LEU A 212 -0.48 19.22 -9.16
C LEU A 212 -0.89 20.53 -9.83
N GLU A 213 -1.37 21.48 -9.02
CA GLU A 213 -1.56 22.85 -9.47
C GLU A 213 -0.19 23.48 -9.77
N GLU A 214 -0.15 24.44 -10.69
CA GLU A 214 1.11 24.97 -11.27
C GLU A 214 2.09 25.50 -10.21
N HIS A 215 1.60 26.33 -9.28
CA HIS A 215 2.43 26.86 -8.20
C HIS A 215 2.91 25.75 -7.27
N THR A 216 2.02 24.81 -6.92
CA THR A 216 2.37 23.64 -6.13
C THR A 216 3.44 22.78 -6.79
N LYS A 217 3.35 22.60 -8.12
CA LYS A 217 4.37 21.87 -8.89
C LYS A 217 5.71 22.59 -8.84
N LYS A 218 5.73 23.91 -8.97
CA LYS A 218 6.93 24.71 -8.84
C LYS A 218 7.59 24.57 -7.48
N LEU A 219 6.81 24.66 -6.39
CA LEU A 219 7.32 24.45 -5.03
C LEU A 219 7.91 23.04 -4.83
N GLN A 220 7.28 22.01 -5.43
CA GLN A 220 7.82 20.65 -5.40
C GLN A 220 9.18 20.59 -6.12
N ASP A 221 9.28 21.15 -7.31
CA ASP A 221 10.52 21.12 -8.11
C ASP A 221 11.66 21.89 -7.43
N GLU A 222 11.35 23.03 -6.82
CA GLU A 222 12.30 23.83 -6.03
C GLU A 222 12.80 23.04 -4.81
N TYR A 223 11.91 22.36 -4.07
CA TYR A 223 12.31 21.53 -2.95
C TYR A 223 13.18 20.35 -3.39
N LEU A 224 12.79 19.65 -4.46
CA LEU A 224 13.54 18.50 -4.98
C LEU A 224 14.91 18.86 -5.57
N ALA A 225 15.11 20.14 -5.94
CA ALA A 225 16.42 20.65 -6.34
C ALA A 225 17.37 20.88 -5.16
N ASN A 226 16.85 21.13 -3.93
CA ASN A 226 17.62 21.48 -2.74
C ASN A 226 17.12 20.74 -1.50
N ILE A 227 17.17 19.42 -1.51
CA ILE A 227 16.59 18.57 -0.46
C ILE A 227 17.37 18.71 0.85
N ASN A 228 16.67 19.02 1.93
CA ASN A 228 17.16 18.80 3.27
C ASN A 228 16.93 17.34 3.67
N TYR A 229 18.00 16.55 3.79
CA TYR A 229 17.94 15.13 4.14
C TYR A 229 17.77 14.87 5.65
N ASP A 230 17.72 15.88 6.51
CA ASP A 230 17.31 15.74 7.91
C ASP A 230 15.78 15.69 7.99
N MET A 231 15.21 14.52 7.72
CA MET A 231 13.79 14.27 7.72
C MET A 231 13.42 12.92 8.34
N SER A 232 12.14 12.73 8.67
CA SER A 232 11.63 11.47 9.24
C SER A 232 11.48 10.38 8.17
N TYR A 233 12.52 9.58 7.96
CA TYR A 233 12.49 8.44 7.01
C TYR A 233 11.49 7.35 7.38
N LYS A 234 11.04 7.27 8.63
CA LYS A 234 9.92 6.40 9.02
C LYS A 234 8.62 6.84 8.33
N ARG A 235 8.39 8.16 8.24
CA ARG A 235 7.23 8.73 7.55
C ARG A 235 7.36 8.61 6.03
N VAL A 236 8.56 8.90 5.48
CA VAL A 236 8.86 8.69 4.06
C VAL A 236 8.54 7.25 3.66
N LYS A 237 9.04 6.26 4.40
CA LYS A 237 8.76 4.84 4.16
C LYS A 237 7.26 4.53 4.18
N LYS A 238 6.52 5.06 5.18
CA LYS A 238 5.07 4.86 5.28
C LYS A 238 4.36 5.34 4.01
N GLU A 239 4.64 6.55 3.54
CA GLU A 239 4.01 7.08 2.34
C GLU A 239 4.41 6.32 1.05
N LEU A 240 5.65 5.83 0.96
CA LEU A 240 6.08 4.96 -0.14
C LEU A 240 5.30 3.63 -0.15
N ILE A 241 5.11 3.01 1.01
CA ILE A 241 4.29 1.79 1.14
C ILE A 241 2.87 2.05 0.64
N GLU A 242 2.22 3.12 1.12
CA GLU A 242 0.85 3.46 0.73
C GLU A 242 0.73 3.82 -0.76
N THR A 243 1.74 4.49 -1.32
CA THR A 243 1.74 4.87 -2.74
C THR A 243 1.90 3.66 -3.65
N PHE A 244 2.88 2.80 -3.37
CA PHE A 244 3.16 1.66 -4.22
C PHE A 244 2.28 0.44 -3.95
N SER A 245 1.50 0.43 -2.85
CA SER A 245 0.40 -0.54 -2.70
C SER A 245 -0.70 -0.38 -3.75
N LEU A 246 -0.76 0.77 -4.43
CA LEU A 246 -1.66 0.99 -5.58
C LEU A 246 -1.25 0.19 -6.82
N ASN A 247 -0.05 -0.40 -6.84
CA ASN A 247 0.51 -1.18 -7.95
C ASN A 247 0.34 -0.46 -9.31
N SER A 248 0.87 0.74 -9.43
CA SER A 248 0.66 1.59 -10.60
C SER A 248 1.95 1.94 -11.32
N GLN A 249 2.07 1.54 -12.60
CA GLN A 249 3.19 1.91 -13.47
C GLN A 249 3.24 3.42 -13.74
N SER A 250 2.09 4.08 -13.81
CA SER A 250 2.03 5.53 -13.99
C SER A 250 2.55 6.28 -12.77
N ALA A 251 2.24 5.80 -11.55
CA ALA A 251 2.82 6.32 -10.31
C ALA A 251 4.33 6.12 -10.28
N PHE A 252 4.79 4.94 -10.67
CA PHE A 252 6.21 4.63 -10.72
C PHE A 252 6.95 5.52 -11.74
N LYS A 253 6.38 5.68 -12.94
CA LYS A 253 6.92 6.58 -13.94
C LYS A 253 6.99 8.02 -13.43
N ALA A 254 5.93 8.53 -12.81
CA ALA A 254 5.92 9.87 -12.23
C ALA A 254 6.94 10.02 -11.07
N PHE A 255 7.11 8.99 -10.24
CA PHE A 255 8.11 8.96 -9.18
C PHE A 255 9.54 9.14 -9.70
N ILE A 256 9.84 8.51 -10.85
CA ILE A 256 11.15 8.63 -11.50
C ILE A 256 11.28 9.95 -12.29
N ASP A 257 10.32 10.25 -13.17
CA ASP A 257 10.40 11.42 -14.09
C ASP A 257 10.42 12.75 -13.33
N GLN A 258 9.63 12.86 -12.26
CA GLN A 258 9.58 14.05 -11.41
C GLN A 258 10.68 14.05 -10.34
N LYS A 259 11.59 13.07 -10.35
CA LYS A 259 12.70 12.94 -9.41
C LYS A 259 12.27 12.84 -7.93
N ILE A 260 11.07 12.39 -7.66
CA ILE A 260 10.56 12.23 -6.27
C ILE A 260 11.43 11.23 -5.48
N TYR A 261 12.05 10.26 -6.17
CA TYR A 261 13.01 9.33 -5.60
C TYR A 261 14.20 10.00 -4.91
N LYS A 262 14.52 11.26 -5.27
CA LYS A 262 15.58 12.05 -4.61
C LYS A 262 15.33 12.21 -3.10
N LEU A 263 14.11 12.11 -2.63
CA LEU A 263 13.81 12.07 -1.18
C LEU A 263 14.46 10.86 -0.48
N VAL A 264 14.74 9.79 -1.21
CA VAL A 264 15.34 8.55 -0.67
C VAL A 264 16.84 8.51 -0.92
N THR A 265 17.27 8.75 -2.16
CA THR A 265 18.68 8.68 -2.56
C THR A 265 19.07 9.90 -3.42
N PRO A 266 20.27 10.48 -3.20
CA PRO A 266 20.77 11.56 -4.07
C PRO A 266 21.22 11.04 -5.45
N ASN A 267 21.40 9.71 -5.60
CA ASN A 267 21.89 9.12 -6.84
C ASN A 267 20.88 9.27 -7.99
N ASP A 268 21.37 9.35 -9.21
CA ASP A 268 20.47 9.34 -10.36
C ASP A 268 19.98 7.93 -10.68
N VAL A 269 18.68 7.83 -10.92
CA VAL A 269 17.99 6.56 -11.20
C VAL A 269 17.34 6.66 -12.57
N LYS A 270 17.48 5.61 -13.36
CA LYS A 270 16.83 5.48 -14.67
C LYS A 270 15.62 4.55 -14.57
N MET A 271 14.57 4.91 -15.31
CA MET A 271 13.40 4.04 -15.46
C MET A 271 13.82 2.68 -16.03
N PRO A 272 13.45 1.56 -15.39
CA PRO A 272 13.71 0.22 -15.94
C PRO A 272 12.88 0.00 -17.22
N LYS A 273 13.36 -0.90 -18.07
CA LYS A 273 12.64 -1.30 -19.30
C LYS A 273 11.42 -2.16 -19.01
N VAL A 274 11.44 -2.85 -17.88
CA VAL A 274 10.40 -3.78 -17.44
C VAL A 274 9.16 -3.00 -16.98
N ASN A 275 7.97 -3.45 -17.39
CA ASN A 275 6.72 -2.96 -16.82
C ASN A 275 6.48 -3.63 -15.46
N VAL A 276 6.75 -2.90 -14.38
CA VAL A 276 6.70 -3.41 -13.01
C VAL A 276 5.28 -3.79 -12.60
N GLU A 277 4.28 -2.97 -12.96
CA GLU A 277 2.86 -3.24 -12.67
C GLU A 277 2.41 -4.57 -13.28
N ASN A 278 2.75 -4.81 -14.55
CA ASN A 278 2.42 -6.05 -15.24
C ASN A 278 3.12 -7.25 -14.57
N LEU A 279 4.43 -7.12 -14.30
CA LEU A 279 5.20 -8.17 -13.63
C LEU A 279 4.61 -8.55 -12.28
N VAL A 280 4.28 -7.54 -11.46
CA VAL A 280 3.66 -7.72 -10.15
C VAL A 280 2.27 -8.36 -10.27
N THR A 281 1.43 -7.85 -11.17
CA THR A 281 0.07 -8.38 -11.39
C THR A 281 0.11 -9.84 -11.84
N THR A 282 1.07 -10.20 -12.71
CA THR A 282 1.19 -11.59 -13.20
C THR A 282 1.56 -12.57 -12.09
N TYR A 283 2.51 -12.21 -11.22
CA TYR A 283 3.12 -13.19 -10.31
C TYR A 283 2.72 -13.03 -8.83
N LEU A 284 2.27 -11.84 -8.38
CA LEU A 284 1.83 -11.65 -7.00
C LEU A 284 0.33 -11.89 -6.81
N ALA A 285 -0.52 -11.58 -7.80
CA ALA A 285 -1.96 -11.80 -7.69
C ALA A 285 -2.35 -13.29 -7.55
N VAL A 286 -1.49 -14.20 -8.03
CA VAL A 286 -1.69 -15.67 -7.96
C VAL A 286 -1.37 -16.24 -6.57
N GLN A 287 -0.57 -15.54 -5.76
CA GLN A 287 -0.13 -16.01 -4.44
C GLN A 287 -0.91 -15.32 -3.33
N SER A 288 -2.12 -15.82 -3.02
CA SER A 288 -2.97 -15.51 -1.85
C SER A 288 -3.15 -14.03 -1.43
N PRO A 289 -4.36 -13.56 -1.19
CA PRO A 289 -4.63 -12.23 -0.65
C PRO A 289 -3.98 -12.09 0.73
N GLY A 290 -2.98 -11.23 0.88
CA GLY A 290 -2.29 -10.92 2.14
C GLY A 290 -0.78 -11.14 2.14
N CYS A 291 -0.17 -11.64 1.07
CA CYS A 291 1.25 -12.03 1.05
C CYS A 291 2.23 -10.89 0.68
N SER A 292 1.78 -9.67 0.42
CA SER A 292 2.63 -8.61 -0.12
C SER A 292 2.89 -7.47 0.87
N ALA A 293 3.44 -7.78 2.05
CA ALA A 293 3.95 -6.75 2.96
C ALA A 293 5.11 -5.93 2.36
N ALA A 294 5.68 -6.34 1.23
CA ALA A 294 6.86 -5.73 0.63
C ALA A 294 6.71 -5.34 -0.86
N LEU A 295 5.46 -5.24 -1.38
CA LEU A 295 5.22 -4.80 -2.77
C LEU A 295 5.93 -3.47 -3.08
N TRP A 296 5.86 -2.50 -2.19
CA TRP A 296 6.52 -1.21 -2.33
C TRP A 296 8.03 -1.34 -2.61
N LEU A 297 8.66 -2.39 -2.06
CA LEU A 297 10.09 -2.62 -2.19
C LEU A 297 10.48 -3.00 -3.63
N ILE A 298 9.58 -3.65 -4.38
CA ILE A 298 9.80 -3.99 -5.80
C ILE A 298 9.95 -2.71 -6.62
N TYR A 299 9.19 -1.67 -6.29
CA TYR A 299 9.28 -0.36 -6.94
C TYR A 299 10.49 0.46 -6.47
N VAL A 300 10.76 0.43 -5.17
CA VAL A 300 11.79 1.29 -4.56
C VAL A 300 13.18 0.64 -4.59
N GLY A 301 13.27 -0.69 -4.65
CA GLY A 301 14.53 -1.44 -4.67
C GLY A 301 15.45 -1.10 -5.85
N ILE A 302 14.89 -0.57 -6.95
CA ILE A 302 15.68 -0.10 -8.09
C ILE A 302 16.58 1.11 -7.77
N LEU A 303 16.32 1.81 -6.68
CA LEU A 303 17.11 2.97 -6.27
C LEU A 303 18.53 2.58 -5.83
N GLY A 304 18.75 1.31 -5.52
CA GLY A 304 20.05 0.74 -5.09
C GLY A 304 20.41 1.12 -3.66
N ASP A 305 20.50 2.40 -3.34
CA ASP A 305 20.80 2.86 -1.98
C ASP A 305 19.51 3.23 -1.24
N LEU A 306 19.13 2.37 -0.30
CA LEU A 306 17.99 2.55 0.62
C LEU A 306 18.42 2.73 2.07
N SER A 307 19.69 3.06 2.33
CA SER A 307 20.28 3.14 3.67
C SER A 307 19.58 4.13 4.61
N ARG A 308 18.92 5.14 4.05
CA ARG A 308 18.13 6.11 4.83
C ARG A 308 16.80 5.54 5.33
N LEU A 309 16.23 4.54 4.65
CA LEU A 309 14.94 3.97 5.03
C LEU A 309 15.12 2.96 6.18
N PRO A 310 14.26 2.98 7.20
CA PRO A 310 14.31 2.00 8.30
C PRO A 310 13.75 0.65 7.82
N LEU A 311 14.59 -0.14 7.14
CA LEU A 311 14.22 -1.46 6.64
C LEU A 311 14.13 -2.47 7.78
N THR A 312 13.15 -3.36 7.70
CA THR A 312 13.07 -4.55 8.55
C THR A 312 14.11 -5.58 8.10
N LYS A 313 14.42 -6.55 8.96
CA LYS A 313 15.32 -7.66 8.62
C LYS A 313 14.86 -8.45 7.39
N ILE A 314 13.55 -8.58 7.20
CA ILE A 314 12.97 -9.28 6.04
C ILE A 314 13.17 -8.45 4.77
N GLU A 315 12.89 -7.15 4.82
CA GLU A 315 13.09 -6.25 3.68
C GLU A 315 14.57 -6.18 3.27
N GLN A 316 15.45 -6.08 4.24
CA GLN A 316 16.90 -6.11 3.98
C GLN A 316 17.31 -7.42 3.32
N LYS A 317 16.84 -8.56 3.83
CA LYS A 317 17.14 -9.87 3.26
C LYS A 317 16.62 -10.00 1.80
N ILE A 318 15.44 -9.47 1.49
CA ILE A 318 14.91 -9.46 0.11
C ILE A 318 15.90 -8.77 -0.83
N LEU A 319 16.46 -7.63 -0.42
CA LEU A 319 17.41 -6.86 -1.23
C LEU A 319 18.77 -7.57 -1.33
N ASP A 320 19.27 -8.11 -0.22
CA ASP A 320 20.59 -8.77 -0.15
C ASP A 320 20.61 -10.08 -0.95
N ASP A 321 19.47 -10.79 -1.00
CA ASP A 321 19.33 -12.05 -1.73
C ASP A 321 19.20 -11.83 -3.28
N VAL A 322 19.08 -10.59 -3.77
CA VAL A 322 19.06 -10.33 -5.22
C VAL A 322 20.44 -10.63 -5.83
N PRO A 323 20.54 -11.55 -6.80
CA PRO A 323 21.80 -11.87 -7.44
C PRO A 323 22.47 -10.64 -8.07
N LYS A 324 23.77 -10.48 -7.84
CA LYS A 324 24.56 -9.37 -8.40
C LYS A 324 24.82 -9.56 -9.90
N GLU A 325 24.95 -10.80 -10.33
CA GLU A 325 25.22 -11.19 -11.72
C GLU A 325 24.00 -11.83 -12.38
N ILE A 326 23.99 -11.86 -13.71
CA ILE A 326 22.98 -12.57 -14.49
C ILE A 326 23.24 -14.08 -14.36
N LEU A 327 22.22 -14.84 -13.97
CA LEU A 327 22.26 -16.29 -13.87
C LEU A 327 22.12 -16.88 -15.29
N LYS A 328 23.03 -17.76 -15.68
CA LYS A 328 23.18 -18.18 -17.07
C LYS A 328 22.54 -19.54 -17.40
N THR A 329 22.26 -20.34 -16.37
CA THR A 329 21.75 -21.70 -16.53
C THR A 329 20.49 -21.93 -15.70
N ASP A 330 19.65 -22.85 -16.15
CA ASP A 330 18.46 -23.29 -15.40
C ASP A 330 18.81 -23.79 -14.00
N PHE A 331 19.96 -24.43 -13.86
CA PHE A 331 20.45 -24.91 -12.59
C PHE A 331 20.79 -23.76 -11.63
N GLU A 332 21.46 -22.70 -12.11
CA GLU A 332 21.75 -21.52 -11.32
C GLU A 332 20.44 -20.78 -10.92
N LEU A 333 19.50 -20.60 -11.85
CA LEU A 333 18.20 -20.01 -11.59
C LEU A 333 17.45 -20.80 -10.49
N TYR A 334 17.36 -22.13 -10.68
CA TYR A 334 16.65 -22.98 -9.73
C TYR A 334 17.28 -22.96 -8.35
N LYS A 335 18.60 -23.17 -8.26
CA LYS A 335 19.32 -23.20 -6.95
C LYS A 335 19.23 -21.88 -6.21
N THR A 336 19.26 -20.78 -6.94
CA THR A 336 19.17 -19.43 -6.35
C THR A 336 17.76 -19.14 -5.86
N PHE A 337 16.74 -19.49 -6.64
CA PHE A 337 15.39 -19.02 -6.38
C PHE A 337 14.47 -20.03 -5.68
N GLN A 338 14.82 -21.32 -5.57
CA GLN A 338 13.98 -22.36 -4.96
C GLN A 338 13.50 -22.04 -3.52
N ASN A 339 14.25 -21.21 -2.77
CA ASN A 339 13.90 -20.76 -1.41
C ASN A 339 13.83 -19.22 -1.31
N ALA A 340 13.93 -18.52 -2.43
CA ALA A 340 13.87 -17.07 -2.43
C ALA A 340 12.41 -16.58 -2.29
N ARG A 341 12.28 -15.40 -1.74
CA ARG A 341 10.98 -14.71 -1.75
C ARG A 341 10.67 -14.22 -3.15
N ILE A 342 9.38 -14.17 -3.46
CA ILE A 342 8.91 -13.70 -4.78
C ILE A 342 9.42 -12.29 -5.07
N GLU A 343 9.47 -11.41 -4.05
CA GLU A 343 9.95 -10.04 -4.21
C GLU A 343 11.42 -9.99 -4.67
N THR A 344 12.26 -10.91 -4.20
CA THR A 344 13.66 -11.05 -4.64
C THR A 344 13.74 -11.41 -6.11
N ILE A 345 12.89 -12.36 -6.56
CA ILE A 345 12.86 -12.82 -7.96
C ILE A 345 12.37 -11.68 -8.88
N LEU A 346 11.34 -10.95 -8.46
CA LEU A 346 10.81 -9.82 -9.23
C LEU A 346 11.81 -8.65 -9.29
N LEU A 347 12.56 -8.39 -8.22
CA LEU A 347 13.65 -7.42 -8.24
C LEU A 347 14.78 -7.85 -9.18
N TYR A 348 15.14 -9.13 -9.19
CA TYR A 348 16.10 -9.67 -10.16
C TYR A 348 15.61 -9.48 -11.60
N ALA A 349 14.33 -9.76 -11.86
CA ALA A 349 13.71 -9.52 -13.17
C ALA A 349 13.88 -8.07 -13.63
N ILE A 350 13.66 -7.12 -12.75
CA ILE A 350 13.70 -5.69 -13.05
C ILE A 350 15.15 -5.19 -13.22
N LEU A 351 16.05 -5.66 -12.36
CA LEU A 351 17.42 -5.13 -12.26
C LEU A 351 18.42 -5.85 -13.17
N LYS A 352 18.16 -7.11 -13.52
CA LYS A 352 19.13 -7.99 -14.16
C LYS A 352 18.58 -8.68 -15.40
N ASP A 353 17.62 -9.59 -15.24
CA ASP A 353 17.16 -10.47 -16.31
C ASP A 353 15.69 -10.85 -16.14
N GLU A 354 14.81 -10.16 -16.89
CA GLU A 354 13.39 -10.47 -16.90
C GLU A 354 13.09 -11.85 -17.49
N VAL A 355 13.82 -12.23 -18.54
CA VAL A 355 13.57 -13.49 -19.26
C VAL A 355 13.89 -14.68 -18.36
N GLY A 356 15.06 -14.69 -17.73
CA GLY A 356 15.45 -15.75 -16.82
C GLY A 356 14.56 -15.85 -15.58
N ALA A 357 14.14 -14.71 -15.01
CA ALA A 357 13.20 -14.70 -13.89
C ALA A 357 11.85 -15.29 -14.27
N ARG A 358 11.28 -14.90 -15.42
CA ARG A 358 10.01 -15.45 -15.94
C ARG A 358 10.14 -16.94 -16.21
N HIS A 359 11.21 -17.36 -16.86
CA HIS A 359 11.47 -18.77 -17.11
C HIS A 359 11.50 -19.59 -15.80
N TYR A 360 12.14 -19.05 -14.75
CA TYR A 360 12.08 -19.71 -13.44
C TYR A 360 10.63 -19.80 -12.91
N LEU A 361 9.90 -18.68 -12.92
CA LEU A 361 8.54 -18.62 -12.35
C LEU A 361 7.51 -19.42 -13.14
N ASP A 362 7.64 -19.49 -14.46
CA ASP A 362 6.67 -20.17 -15.33
C ASP A 362 6.98 -21.68 -15.45
N ASP A 363 8.24 -22.06 -15.58
CA ASP A 363 8.64 -23.40 -15.94
C ASP A 363 9.37 -24.14 -14.80
N LEU A 364 10.42 -23.53 -14.22
CA LEU A 364 11.36 -24.27 -13.37
C LEU A 364 10.89 -24.47 -11.94
N GLN A 365 10.16 -23.52 -11.34
CA GLN A 365 9.80 -23.54 -9.90
C GLN A 365 9.05 -24.79 -9.45
N ASN A 366 8.33 -25.45 -10.35
CA ASN A 366 7.51 -26.62 -10.08
C ASN A 366 8.28 -27.94 -10.25
N ILE A 367 9.51 -27.89 -10.76
CA ILE A 367 10.33 -29.08 -10.97
C ILE A 367 10.81 -29.56 -9.61
N LYS A 368 10.53 -30.85 -9.32
CA LYS A 368 10.93 -31.52 -8.06
C LYS A 368 11.54 -32.87 -8.35
N LEU A 369 12.58 -33.21 -7.62
CA LEU A 369 13.12 -34.56 -7.66
C LEU A 369 12.17 -35.52 -6.94
N GLU A 370 12.02 -36.71 -7.48
CA GLU A 370 11.23 -37.79 -6.89
C GLU A 370 12.10 -38.75 -6.08
N ILE A 371 13.41 -38.81 -6.39
CA ILE A 371 14.39 -39.55 -5.62
C ILE A 371 14.66 -38.89 -4.27
N THR A 372 14.83 -39.71 -3.24
CA THR A 372 15.07 -39.26 -1.87
C THR A 372 16.41 -39.77 -1.33
N GLY A 373 16.87 -39.24 -0.20
CA GLY A 373 18.06 -39.76 0.48
C GLY A 373 17.93 -41.24 0.87
N LYS A 374 16.71 -41.74 1.11
CA LYS A 374 16.46 -43.17 1.38
C LYS A 374 16.67 -44.04 0.13
N ASP A 375 16.32 -43.53 -1.03
CA ASP A 375 16.58 -44.24 -2.28
C ASP A 375 18.08 -44.37 -2.53
N LEU A 376 18.88 -43.31 -2.23
CA LEU A 376 20.35 -43.35 -2.32
C LEU A 376 20.95 -44.38 -1.31
N GLN A 377 20.41 -44.47 -0.10
CA GLN A 377 20.83 -45.50 0.89
C GLN A 377 20.57 -46.92 0.37
N ASN A 378 19.38 -47.15 -0.22
CA ASN A 378 19.02 -48.46 -0.80
C ASN A 378 19.96 -48.82 -1.94
N LEU A 379 20.54 -47.84 -2.66
CA LEU A 379 21.59 -48.06 -3.67
C LEU A 379 22.96 -48.34 -3.05
N GLY A 380 23.09 -48.37 -1.70
CA GLY A 380 24.33 -48.58 -1.00
C GLY A 380 25.25 -47.37 -0.95
N ILE A 381 24.76 -46.15 -1.24
CA ILE A 381 25.49 -44.92 -1.09
C ILE A 381 25.31 -44.45 0.34
N LYS A 382 26.39 -44.22 1.07
CA LYS A 382 26.35 -43.75 2.47
C LYS A 382 26.08 -42.26 2.52
N PRO A 383 25.30 -41.76 3.51
CA PRO A 383 25.10 -40.34 3.75
C PRO A 383 26.45 -39.59 3.85
N SER A 384 26.65 -38.66 2.96
CA SER A 384 27.87 -37.84 2.87
C SER A 384 27.62 -36.61 2.02
N PRO A 385 28.52 -35.62 1.95
CA PRO A 385 28.38 -34.49 1.02
C PRO A 385 28.15 -34.90 -0.44
N LYS A 386 28.57 -36.11 -0.86
CA LYS A 386 28.33 -36.67 -2.18
C LYS A 386 26.82 -36.76 -2.53
N TYR A 387 25.92 -36.85 -1.50
CA TYR A 387 24.49 -36.82 -1.75
C TYR A 387 24.05 -35.55 -2.48
N GLN A 388 24.57 -34.39 -2.06
CA GLN A 388 24.26 -33.15 -2.70
C GLN A 388 24.72 -33.07 -4.15
N GLU A 389 25.93 -33.60 -4.43
CA GLU A 389 26.46 -33.68 -5.79
C GLU A 389 25.58 -34.57 -6.68
N ILE A 390 25.13 -35.72 -6.16
CA ILE A 390 24.23 -36.63 -6.89
C ILE A 390 22.88 -35.94 -7.15
N PHE A 391 22.28 -35.33 -6.14
CA PHE A 391 21.02 -34.60 -6.32
C PHE A 391 21.16 -33.44 -7.31
N ASP A 392 22.28 -32.72 -7.29
CA ASP A 392 22.53 -31.61 -8.20
C ASP A 392 22.68 -32.10 -9.66
N GLU A 393 23.34 -33.24 -9.90
CA GLU A 393 23.45 -33.81 -11.25
C GLU A 393 22.10 -34.36 -11.76
N ILE A 394 21.30 -34.98 -10.88
CA ILE A 394 19.96 -35.42 -11.22
C ILE A 394 19.06 -34.20 -11.53
N LEU A 395 19.17 -33.14 -10.71
CA LEU A 395 18.44 -31.92 -10.93
C LEU A 395 18.79 -31.26 -12.25
N LYS A 396 20.07 -31.15 -12.61
CA LYS A 396 20.50 -30.65 -13.91
C LYS A 396 19.87 -31.43 -15.08
N ALA A 397 19.87 -32.77 -14.98
CA ALA A 397 19.24 -33.59 -16.00
C ALA A 397 17.74 -33.37 -16.06
N LYS A 398 17.06 -33.25 -14.93
CA LYS A 398 15.61 -33.03 -14.82
C LYS A 398 15.19 -31.64 -15.30
N LEU A 399 16.00 -30.61 -15.05
CA LEU A 399 15.78 -29.25 -15.56
C LEU A 399 15.85 -29.22 -17.10
N GLN A 400 16.78 -29.99 -17.69
CA GLN A 400 16.88 -30.14 -19.15
C GLN A 400 15.75 -30.98 -19.77
N ASN A 401 15.25 -31.98 -19.02
CA ASN A 401 14.13 -32.81 -19.43
C ASN A 401 13.17 -33.09 -18.28
N PRO A 402 12.13 -32.25 -18.08
CA PRO A 402 11.16 -32.40 -16.99
C PRO A 402 10.41 -33.75 -16.96
N LYS A 403 10.44 -34.53 -18.07
CA LYS A 403 9.78 -35.83 -18.15
C LYS A 403 10.59 -37.00 -17.55
N ILE A 404 11.78 -36.73 -17.02
CA ILE A 404 12.58 -37.72 -16.30
C ILE A 404 11.76 -38.26 -15.12
N SER A 405 11.55 -39.59 -15.13
CA SER A 405 10.82 -40.28 -14.05
C SER A 405 11.72 -40.60 -12.87
N LYS A 406 11.12 -40.97 -11.73
CA LYS A 406 11.89 -41.48 -10.56
C LYS A 406 12.83 -42.63 -10.93
N LYS A 407 12.45 -43.52 -11.86
CA LYS A 407 13.27 -44.63 -12.31
C LYS A 407 14.53 -44.14 -13.03
N ASP A 408 14.37 -43.12 -13.86
CA ASP A 408 15.50 -42.52 -14.57
C ASP A 408 16.43 -41.76 -13.59
N GLU A 409 15.87 -41.06 -12.60
CA GLU A 409 16.65 -40.42 -11.54
C GLU A 409 17.52 -41.42 -10.77
N VAL A 410 16.97 -42.61 -10.45
CA VAL A 410 17.69 -43.73 -9.84
C VAL A 410 18.81 -44.24 -10.71
N GLU A 411 18.57 -44.36 -12.02
CA GLU A 411 19.62 -44.81 -12.97
C GLU A 411 20.75 -43.79 -13.09
N ILE A 412 20.44 -42.48 -13.06
CA ILE A 412 21.47 -41.44 -13.01
C ILE A 412 22.27 -41.57 -11.70
N ALA A 413 21.60 -41.72 -10.55
CA ALA A 413 22.26 -41.90 -9.26
C ALA A 413 23.23 -43.11 -9.24
N LYS A 414 22.87 -44.23 -9.90
CA LYS A 414 23.70 -45.42 -10.00
C LYS A 414 25.01 -45.15 -10.78
N LYS A 415 24.93 -44.32 -11.81
CA LYS A 415 26.13 -43.98 -12.61
C LYS A 415 27.11 -43.06 -11.88
N LEU A 416 26.62 -42.36 -10.84
CA LEU A 416 27.38 -41.41 -10.05
C LEU A 416 27.91 -42.04 -8.71
N LYS A 417 27.52 -43.30 -8.44
CA LYS A 417 27.98 -44.07 -7.29
C LYS A 417 29.50 -44.31 -7.34
#